data_7a97b1d513f9debfec068f6b4c8446c7
#
_entry.id   7a97b1d513f9debfec068f6b4c8446c7
#
_cell.length_a   1.000
_cell.length_b   1.000
_cell.length_c   1.000
_cell.angle_alpha   90.00
_cell.angle_beta   90.00
_cell.angle_gamma   90.00
#
_symmetry.space_group_name_H-M   'P 1'
#
loop_
_entity.id
_entity.type
_entity.pdbx_description
1 polymer ?
#
loop_
_entity_poly.entity_id
_entity_poly.type
_entity_poly.pdbx_seq_one_letter_code
_entity_poly.pdbx_strand_id
1 'polypeptide(L)'
;MSASRQIYRVIFLNQGQIYEIYVSSIYQSDLYGFIEVEEFLFGERAQVVVDPSEERLKSEFAGVQRSFIPMQAIIRIDEVEKEGIAKVSEASGNVTAFPVNLGPGGGKKG
;
A
#
# COMPACT_ATOMS: atom_id res chain seq x y z
N MET A 1 10.78 -10.95 -27.00
CA MET A 1 11.00 -10.23 -26.14
C MET A 1 10.34 -10.43 -24.95
N SER A 2 10.73 -10.54 -24.10
CA SER A 2 10.01 -10.61 -23.01
C SER A 2 9.86 -9.34 -22.46
N ALA A 3 8.74 -9.00 -22.32
CA ALA A 3 8.44 -7.78 -21.70
C ALA A 3 8.81 -7.85 -20.28
N SER A 4 9.31 -6.79 -19.78
CA SER A 4 9.49 -6.70 -18.37
C SER A 4 8.17 -6.72 -17.71
N ARG A 5 8.11 -7.34 -16.58
CA ARG A 5 6.92 -7.30 -15.77
C ARG A 5 6.74 -5.90 -15.22
N GLN A 6 5.55 -5.39 -15.30
CA GLN A 6 5.23 -4.13 -14.68
C GLN A 6 5.01 -4.34 -13.20
N ILE A 7 5.50 -3.43 -12.39
CA ILE A 7 5.36 -3.48 -10.95
C ILE A 7 4.86 -2.14 -10.48
N TYR A 8 3.77 -2.18 -9.71
CA TYR A 8 3.18 -0.96 -9.16
C TYR A 8 3.24 -1.00 -7.65
N ARG A 9 3.66 0.11 -7.08
CA ARG A 9 3.61 0.29 -5.63
C ARG A 9 2.35 1.06 -5.32
N VAL A 10 1.50 0.49 -4.49
CA VAL A 10 0.22 1.10 -4.12
C VAL A 10 0.24 1.38 -2.65
N ILE A 11 0.03 2.63 -2.27
CA ILE A 11 -0.01 3.04 -0.88
C ILE A 11 -1.41 3.52 -0.58
N PHE A 12 -2.03 2.94 0.43
CA PHE A 12 -3.42 3.28 0.75
C PHE A 12 -3.69 3.16 2.23
N LEU A 13 -4.74 3.84 2.66
CA LEU A 13 -5.15 3.85 4.04
C LEU A 13 -6.24 2.82 4.25
N ASN A 14 -6.09 1.99 5.27
CA ASN A 14 -7.08 0.97 5.58
C ASN A 14 -7.16 0.78 7.09
N GLN A 15 -8.32 1.14 7.66
CA GLN A 15 -8.58 0.95 9.09
C GLN A 15 -7.50 1.58 9.97
N GLY A 16 -7.15 2.82 9.65
CA GLY A 16 -6.17 3.55 10.44
C GLY A 16 -4.74 3.14 10.22
N GLN A 17 -4.49 2.29 9.26
CA GLN A 17 -3.13 1.85 8.95
C GLN A 17 -2.81 2.17 7.50
N ILE A 18 -1.55 2.44 7.26
CA ILE A 18 -1.08 2.72 5.91
C ILE A 18 -0.45 1.46 5.36
N TYR A 19 -1.00 0.99 4.25
CA TYR A 19 -0.52 -0.20 3.56
C TYR A 19 0.32 0.21 2.38
N GLU A 20 1.43 -0.47 2.19
CA GLU A 20 2.24 -0.30 0.99
C GLU A 20 2.41 -1.68 0.40
N ILE A 21 1.84 -1.91 -0.76
CA ILE A 21 1.88 -3.23 -1.41
C ILE A 21 2.43 -3.08 -2.81
N TYR A 22 2.85 -4.20 -3.36
CA TYR A 22 3.35 -4.27 -4.73
C TYR A 22 2.52 -5.25 -5.50
N VAL A 23 2.07 -4.83 -6.68
CA VAL A 23 1.22 -5.67 -7.54
C VAL A 23 1.70 -5.52 -8.97
N SER A 24 1.37 -6.49 -9.80
CA SER A 24 1.75 -6.38 -11.20
C SER A 24 0.61 -5.92 -12.09
N SER A 25 -0.59 -5.77 -11.57
CA SER A 25 -1.72 -5.33 -12.38
C SER A 25 -2.62 -4.38 -11.61
N ILE A 26 -2.99 -3.30 -12.26
CA ILE A 26 -3.89 -2.30 -11.70
C ILE A 26 -4.88 -1.93 -12.78
N TYR A 27 -6.14 -1.84 -12.41
CA TYR A 27 -7.20 -1.49 -13.35
C TYR A 27 -8.16 -0.51 -12.73
N GLN A 28 -8.80 0.25 -13.58
CA GLN A 28 -9.97 1.00 -13.17
C GLN A 28 -11.11 0.00 -13.03
N SER A 29 -11.77 0.00 -11.89
CA SER A 29 -12.74 -1.03 -11.61
C SER A 29 -14.08 -0.74 -12.24
N ASP A 30 -14.83 -1.81 -12.54
CA ASP A 30 -16.23 -1.67 -12.89
C ASP A 30 -17.06 -1.27 -11.69
N LEU A 31 -16.56 -1.49 -10.48
CA LEU A 31 -17.22 -0.96 -9.30
C LEU A 31 -16.88 0.51 -9.21
N TYR A 32 -17.90 1.33 -9.28
CA TYR A 32 -17.69 2.77 -9.29
C TYR A 32 -16.92 3.23 -8.04
N GLY A 33 -15.88 4.02 -8.27
CA GLY A 33 -15.09 4.58 -7.17
C GLY A 33 -14.04 3.66 -6.61
N PHE A 34 -13.77 2.54 -7.26
CA PHE A 34 -12.76 1.60 -6.79
C PHE A 34 -11.68 1.39 -7.84
N ILE A 35 -10.50 1.02 -7.35
CA ILE A 35 -9.39 0.58 -8.19
C ILE A 35 -9.20 -0.89 -7.92
N GLU A 36 -8.97 -1.69 -8.96
CA GLU A 36 -8.69 -3.11 -8.79
C GLU A 36 -7.20 -3.37 -8.87
N VAL A 37 -6.68 -4.13 -7.91
CA VAL A 37 -5.28 -4.54 -7.95
C VAL A 37 -5.23 -6.06 -7.94
N GLU A 38 -4.32 -6.63 -8.72
CA GLU A 38 -4.18 -8.07 -8.86
C GLU A 38 -2.72 -8.46 -8.87
N GLU A 39 -2.48 -9.72 -8.60
CA GLU A 39 -1.14 -10.29 -8.67
C GLU A 39 -0.22 -9.63 -7.66
N PHE A 40 -0.55 -9.89 -6.40
CA PHE A 40 0.26 -9.36 -5.31
C PHE A 40 1.64 -9.99 -5.34
N LEU A 41 2.66 -9.17 -5.11
CA LEU A 41 4.04 -9.61 -5.15
C LEU A 41 4.59 -9.61 -3.73
N PHE A 42 4.96 -10.78 -3.24
CA PHE A 42 5.52 -10.91 -1.90
C PHE A 42 6.79 -11.74 -1.99
N GLY A 43 7.93 -11.09 -1.77
CA GLY A 43 9.17 -11.83 -1.71
C GLY A 43 9.66 -12.39 -3.03
N GLU A 44 9.26 -11.77 -4.13
CA GLU A 44 9.69 -12.25 -5.44
C GLU A 44 10.96 -11.59 -5.91
N ARG A 45 11.53 -10.76 -5.09
CA ARG A 45 12.76 -10.11 -5.43
C ARG A 45 13.92 -11.07 -5.25
N ALA A 46 15.05 -10.75 -5.86
CA ALA A 46 16.19 -11.64 -5.88
C ALA A 46 16.72 -11.97 -4.49
N GLN A 47 16.62 -11.04 -3.57
CA GLN A 47 17.13 -11.25 -2.24
C GLN A 47 15.99 -11.50 -1.29
N VAL A 48 16.05 -12.61 -0.59
CA VAL A 48 14.97 -12.98 0.31
C VAL A 48 15.30 -12.46 1.70
N VAL A 49 14.43 -11.64 2.22
CA VAL A 49 14.55 -11.10 3.56
C VAL A 49 13.23 -11.37 4.27
N VAL A 50 13.28 -11.92 5.46
CA VAL A 50 12.07 -12.14 6.22
C VAL A 50 11.73 -10.87 6.96
N ASP A 51 10.58 -10.32 6.68
CA ASP A 51 10.12 -9.08 7.28
C ASP A 51 8.75 -9.34 7.89
N PRO A 52 8.59 -9.10 9.20
CA PRO A 52 7.31 -9.43 9.86
C PRO A 52 6.13 -8.70 9.26
N SER A 53 6.31 -7.46 8.84
CA SER A 53 5.22 -6.71 8.25
C SER A 53 4.82 -7.30 6.91
N GLU A 54 5.79 -7.70 6.10
CA GLU A 54 5.49 -8.33 4.83
C GLU A 54 4.82 -9.68 5.03
N GLU A 55 5.27 -10.45 6.02
CA GLU A 55 4.66 -11.73 6.29
C GLU A 55 3.20 -11.57 6.73
N ARG A 56 2.93 -10.54 7.50
CA ARG A 56 1.57 -10.24 7.90
C ARG A 56 0.69 -9.93 6.69
N LEU A 57 1.19 -9.12 5.78
CA LEU A 57 0.43 -8.78 4.58
C LEU A 57 0.26 -9.96 3.67
N LYS A 58 1.29 -10.78 3.54
CA LYS A 58 1.21 -11.98 2.75
C LYS A 58 0.11 -12.90 3.27
N SER A 59 0.00 -13.00 4.58
CA SER A 59 -1.04 -13.78 5.19
C SER A 59 -2.42 -13.17 4.96
N GLU A 60 -2.51 -11.87 5.09
CA GLU A 60 -3.78 -11.17 4.93
C GLU A 60 -4.33 -11.32 3.51
N PHE A 61 -3.45 -11.30 2.52
CA PHE A 61 -3.87 -11.39 1.13
C PHE A 61 -3.79 -12.81 0.58
N ALA A 62 -3.52 -13.78 1.43
CA ALA A 62 -3.48 -15.17 0.99
C ALA A 62 -4.86 -15.56 0.48
N GLY A 63 -4.91 -16.11 -0.72
CA GLY A 63 -6.19 -16.51 -1.31
C GLY A 63 -6.98 -15.39 -1.95
N VAL A 64 -6.48 -14.18 -1.89
CA VAL A 64 -7.15 -13.04 -2.51
C VAL A 64 -6.63 -12.90 -3.94
N GLN A 65 -7.53 -13.02 -4.91
CA GLN A 65 -7.11 -12.89 -6.30
C GLN A 65 -7.03 -11.43 -6.71
N ARG A 66 -7.90 -10.62 -6.18
CA ARG A 66 -7.87 -9.19 -6.46
C ARG A 66 -8.51 -8.46 -5.30
N SER A 67 -8.09 -7.23 -5.12
CA SER A 67 -8.69 -6.37 -4.12
C SER A 67 -9.25 -5.14 -4.81
N PHE A 68 -10.37 -4.66 -4.28
CA PHE A 68 -11.01 -3.46 -4.75
C PHE A 68 -10.77 -2.39 -3.69
N ILE A 69 -10.00 -1.38 -4.02
CA ILE A 69 -9.60 -0.37 -3.06
C ILE A 69 -10.34 0.92 -3.39
N PRO A 70 -11.05 1.51 -2.42
CA PRO A 70 -11.73 2.78 -2.69
C PRO A 70 -10.75 3.84 -3.14
N MET A 71 -11.11 4.60 -4.15
CA MET A 71 -10.20 5.60 -4.69
C MET A 71 -9.80 6.62 -3.64
N GLN A 72 -10.72 6.96 -2.73
CA GLN A 72 -10.40 7.93 -1.69
C GLN A 72 -9.38 7.41 -0.70
N ALA A 73 -9.20 6.11 -0.60
CA ALA A 73 -8.22 5.54 0.33
C ALA A 73 -6.82 5.51 -0.27
N ILE A 74 -6.70 5.67 -1.56
CA ILE A 74 -5.40 5.62 -2.23
C ILE A 74 -4.62 6.88 -1.90
N ILE A 75 -3.40 6.70 -1.43
CA ILE A 75 -2.50 7.81 -1.17
C ILE A 75 -1.66 8.11 -2.40
N ARG A 76 -1.08 7.06 -2.99
CA ARG A 76 -0.38 7.23 -4.26
C ARG A 76 -0.12 5.87 -4.90
N ILE A 77 0.05 5.89 -6.19
CA ILE A 77 0.39 4.71 -6.97
C ILE A 77 1.58 5.10 -7.85
N ASP A 78 2.61 4.29 -7.82
CA ASP A 78 3.77 4.50 -8.68
C ASP A 78 4.07 3.23 -9.46
N GLU A 79 4.45 3.39 -10.69
CA GLU A 79 5.06 2.27 -11.41
C GLU A 79 6.54 2.32 -11.07
N VAL A 80 7.09 1.21 -10.56
CA VAL A 80 8.46 1.17 -10.08
C VAL A 80 9.23 0.09 -10.81
N GLU A 81 10.54 0.18 -10.76
CA GLU A 81 11.38 -0.77 -11.46
C GLU A 81 11.57 -2.06 -10.69
N LYS A 82 11.51 -1.99 -9.39
CA LYS A 82 11.77 -3.15 -8.56
C LYS A 82 10.74 -3.27 -7.47
N GLU A 83 10.44 -4.50 -7.11
CA GLU A 83 9.57 -4.78 -6.00
C GLU A 83 10.30 -4.45 -4.70
N GLY A 84 9.63 -3.73 -3.80
CA GLY A 84 10.16 -3.50 -2.47
C GLY A 84 9.49 -4.42 -1.48
N ILE A 85 9.70 -4.16 -0.22
CA ILE A 85 9.12 -4.95 0.85
C ILE A 85 7.76 -4.36 1.19
N ALA A 86 6.71 -5.16 1.07
CA ALA A 86 5.38 -4.72 1.46
C ALA A 86 5.33 -4.48 2.96
N LYS A 87 4.62 -3.47 3.39
CA LYS A 87 4.60 -3.13 4.79
C LYS A 87 3.31 -2.43 5.18
N VAL A 88 3.04 -2.44 6.46
CA VAL A 88 1.90 -1.77 7.03
C VAL A 88 2.39 -1.01 8.25
N SER A 89 1.92 0.23 8.42
CA SER A 89 2.33 1.06 9.53
C SER A 89 1.14 1.83 10.06
N GLU A 90 1.29 2.39 11.25
CA GLU A 90 0.20 3.12 11.88
C GLU A 90 0.10 4.51 11.33
N ALA A 91 -1.06 4.85 10.83
CA ALA A 91 -1.26 6.18 10.28
C ALA A 91 -1.31 7.22 11.38
N SER A 92 -1.96 6.90 12.49
CA SER A 92 -2.17 7.91 13.52
C SER A 92 -0.84 8.35 14.14
N GLY A 93 0.11 7.46 14.25
CA GLY A 93 1.39 7.85 14.78
C GLY A 93 2.10 8.84 13.88
N ASN A 94 1.95 8.68 12.58
CA ASN A 94 2.58 9.59 11.66
C ASN A 94 1.87 10.92 11.61
N VAL A 95 0.58 10.89 11.74
CA VAL A 95 -0.20 12.11 11.67
C VAL A 95 0.22 13.05 12.79
N THR A 96 0.47 12.51 13.95
CA THR A 96 0.83 13.37 15.05
C THR A 96 2.19 14.01 14.86
N ALA A 97 2.96 13.51 13.97
CA ALA A 97 4.26 14.08 13.76
C ALA A 97 4.19 15.42 13.07
N PHE A 98 3.10 15.73 12.34
CA PHE A 98 3.12 17.02 11.78
C PHE A 98 2.04 17.80 12.42
N PRO A 99 2.26 18.83 12.64
CA PRO A 99 1.40 19.56 13.44
C PRO A 99 0.28 20.19 12.80
N VAL A 100 -0.16 19.88 12.96
CA VAL A 100 -1.05 20.28 12.68
C VAL A 100 -1.78 20.89 12.94
N ASN A 101 -1.57 20.82 13.20
CA ASN A 101 -1.90 21.31 13.55
C ASN A 101 -2.39 21.81 13.75
N LEU A 102 -2.59 21.73 13.92
CA LEU A 102 -2.76 22.15 14.34
C LEU A 102 -2.92 22.84 14.79
N GLY A 103 -3.07 23.05 14.94
CA GLY A 103 -2.95 23.72 15.53
C GLY A 103 -3.04 24.13 16.08
N PRO A 104 -3.26 24.56 16.48
CA PRO A 104 -3.11 25.04 17.20
C PRO A 104 -3.14 24.91 17.76
N GLY A 105 -3.35 24.73 18.00
CA GLY A 105 -3.04 24.39 18.60
C GLY A 105 -2.95 24.07 18.93
N GLY A 106 -3.16 24.02 19.04
CA GLY A 106 -2.62 23.59 19.34
C GLY A 106 -2.41 23.35 19.60
N GLY A 107 -2.61 23.32 19.70
CA GLY A 107 -2.00 22.99 19.92
C GLY A 107 -1.81 22.88 20.21
N LYS A 108 -1.86 22.69 20.40
CA LYS A 108 -1.44 22.42 20.58
C LYS A 108 -1.24 22.39 20.82
N LYS A 109 -1.43 22.37 21.07
CA LYS A 109 -1.12 22.18 21.21
C LYS A 109 -1.05 22.25 21.31
N GLY A 110 -1.57 22.24 21.14
CA GLY A 110 -1.38 22.36 21.21
C GLY A 110 -1.32 22.23 21.21
#